data_0fa2536dc28204debd8b66ab2c257c08
#
_entry.id   0fa2536dc28204debd8b66ab2c257c08
#
_cell.length_a   1.000
_cell.length_b   1.000
_cell.length_c   1.000
_cell.angle_alpha   90.00
_cell.angle_beta   90.00
_cell.angle_gamma   90.00
#
_symmetry.space_group_name_H-M   'P 1'
#
loop_
_entity.id
_entity.type
_entity.pdbx_description
1 polymer ?
#
loop_
_entity_poly.entity_id
_entity_poly.type
_entity_poly.pdbx_seq_one_letter_code
_entity_poly.pdbx_strand_id
1 'polypeptide(L)'
;MKTTAFILTALVAVLTSSQPLSALSRDTNAAEQLAIWTARAGAPADPRRGEAFFNASHGGQWSCASCHGKPPTGTGQHAETGKRVSPLAPATNPKALTSSAKVDKWFRRNCNDVLSRECTAAEKADVLAYLGGLK
;
A
#
# COMPACT_ATOMS: atom_id res chain seq x y z
N MET A 1 -14.46 59.96 52.38
CA MET A 1 -13.63 59.65 51.17
C MET A 1 -13.81 58.16 50.89
N LYS A 2 -14.59 57.79 49.89
CA LYS A 2 -14.87 56.35 49.53
C LYS A 2 -14.10 56.08 48.21
N THR A 3 -13.10 55.21 48.31
CA THR A 3 -12.27 54.80 47.18
C THR A 3 -12.90 53.57 46.53
N THR A 4 -13.43 53.69 45.34
CA THR A 4 -14.03 52.60 44.55
C THR A 4 -12.94 51.96 43.73
N ALA A 5 -12.60 50.68 44.02
CA ALA A 5 -11.66 49.89 43.24
C ALA A 5 -12.39 49.25 42.08
N PHE A 6 -11.98 49.58 40.84
CA PHE A 6 -12.44 48.91 39.61
C PHE A 6 -11.57 47.67 39.40
N ILE A 7 -12.19 46.49 39.43
CA ILE A 7 -11.58 45.21 39.08
C ILE A 7 -11.76 45.04 37.56
N LEU A 8 -10.67 45.15 36.81
CA LEU A 8 -10.65 44.87 35.37
C LEU A 8 -10.50 43.36 35.18
N THR A 9 -11.57 42.69 34.79
CA THR A 9 -11.54 41.26 34.42
C THR A 9 -11.10 41.14 32.98
N ALA A 10 -9.85 40.71 32.76
CA ALA A 10 -9.36 40.38 31.41
C ALA A 10 -9.89 39.07 30.94
N LEU A 11 -10.73 39.09 29.91
CA LEU A 11 -11.26 37.91 29.23
C LEU A 11 -10.18 37.40 28.25
N VAL A 12 -9.52 36.28 28.61
CA VAL A 12 -8.58 35.60 27.71
C VAL A 12 -9.40 34.73 26.76
N ALA A 13 -9.54 35.16 25.51
CA ALA A 13 -10.14 34.36 24.46
C ALA A 13 -9.12 33.30 23.98
N VAL A 14 -9.33 32.05 24.35
CA VAL A 14 -8.57 30.92 23.82
C VAL A 14 -9.08 30.62 22.42
N LEU A 15 -8.35 31.07 21.40
CA LEU A 15 -8.56 30.70 20.00
C LEU A 15 -8.09 29.26 19.80
N THR A 16 -8.98 28.30 19.86
CA THR A 16 -8.73 26.93 19.40
C THR A 16 -8.69 26.91 17.89
N SER A 17 -7.50 26.99 17.31
CA SER A 17 -7.30 26.76 15.88
C SER A 17 -7.48 25.27 15.58
N SER A 18 -8.68 24.92 15.12
CA SER A 18 -8.95 23.64 14.48
C SER A 18 -8.26 23.63 13.11
N GLN A 19 -7.05 23.05 13.07
CA GLN A 19 -6.40 22.78 11.78
C GLN A 19 -7.16 21.66 11.09
N PRO A 20 -7.57 21.84 9.80
CA PRO A 20 -8.09 20.72 9.03
C PRO A 20 -6.98 19.69 8.91
N LEU A 21 -7.20 18.46 9.40
CA LEU A 21 -6.40 17.31 9.02
C LEU A 21 -6.62 17.11 7.51
N SER A 22 -5.85 17.81 6.70
CA SER A 22 -5.61 17.39 5.32
C SER A 22 -4.91 16.06 5.45
N ALA A 23 -5.65 14.97 5.24
CA ALA A 23 -5.08 13.66 5.00
C ALA A 23 -4.27 13.78 3.69
N LEU A 24 -3.06 14.29 3.80
CA LEU A 24 -2.05 14.12 2.78
C LEU A 24 -1.98 12.62 2.55
N SER A 25 -2.39 12.19 1.37
CA SER A 25 -2.07 10.86 0.84
C SER A 25 -0.54 10.77 0.90
N ARG A 26 -0.02 10.35 2.05
CA ARG A 26 1.42 10.22 2.24
C ARG A 26 1.89 9.20 1.24
N ASP A 27 2.79 9.60 0.39
CA ASP A 27 3.58 8.66 -0.36
C ASP A 27 4.21 7.69 0.64
N THR A 28 4.20 6.44 0.29
CA THR A 28 4.66 5.32 1.10
C THR A 28 5.86 4.68 0.42
N ASN A 29 6.42 3.66 1.02
CA ASN A 29 7.45 2.82 0.42
C ASN A 29 7.15 1.33 0.64
N ALA A 30 7.93 0.47 0.01
CA ALA A 30 7.73 -0.98 0.08
C ALA A 30 7.75 -1.53 1.51
N ALA A 31 8.65 -1.03 2.36
CA ALA A 31 8.77 -1.49 3.75
C ALA A 31 7.55 -1.07 4.59
N GLU A 32 7.07 0.16 4.42
CA GLU A 32 5.85 0.65 5.08
C GLU A 32 4.62 -0.11 4.62
N GLN A 33 4.49 -0.39 3.31
CA GLN A 33 3.38 -1.18 2.79
C GLN A 33 3.40 -2.61 3.35
N LEU A 34 4.57 -3.24 3.42
CA LEU A 34 4.73 -4.54 4.04
C LEU A 34 4.30 -4.50 5.52
N ALA A 35 4.76 -3.51 6.28
CA ALA A 35 4.40 -3.36 7.70
C ALA A 35 2.89 -3.18 7.89
N ILE A 36 2.24 -2.35 7.08
CA ILE A 36 0.78 -2.13 7.12
C ILE A 36 0.02 -3.44 6.90
N TRP A 37 0.35 -4.18 5.85
CA TRP A 37 -0.38 -5.41 5.51
C TRP A 37 -0.06 -6.56 6.46
N THR A 38 1.18 -6.65 6.98
CA THR A 38 1.56 -7.61 8.03
C THR A 38 0.76 -7.35 9.31
N ALA A 39 0.63 -6.09 9.73
CA ALA A 39 -0.19 -5.74 10.89
C ALA A 39 -1.68 -6.10 10.68
N ARG A 40 -2.22 -5.85 9.49
CA ARG A 40 -3.61 -6.24 9.13
C ARG A 40 -3.81 -7.75 9.06
N ALA A 41 -2.78 -8.50 8.68
CA ALA A 41 -2.81 -9.95 8.62
C ALA A 41 -2.79 -10.60 10.01
N GLY A 42 -2.24 -9.91 11.02
CA GLY A 42 -2.04 -10.46 12.36
C GLY A 42 -1.03 -11.61 12.44
N ALA A 43 -0.22 -11.80 11.39
CA ALA A 43 0.78 -12.86 11.28
C ALA A 43 1.99 -12.39 10.47
N PRO A 44 3.19 -12.96 10.69
CA PRO A 44 4.38 -12.64 9.90
C PRO A 44 4.20 -12.94 8.42
N ALA A 45 4.64 -12.02 7.57
CA ALA A 45 4.71 -12.23 6.12
C ALA A 45 5.83 -13.23 5.77
N ASP A 46 5.59 -14.03 4.74
CA ASP A 46 6.56 -15.01 4.23
C ASP A 46 6.80 -14.79 2.72
N PRO A 47 8.01 -14.39 2.31
CA PRO A 47 8.32 -14.14 0.91
C PRO A 47 8.25 -15.41 0.04
N ARG A 48 8.43 -16.62 0.59
CA ARG A 48 8.29 -17.87 -0.17
C ARG A 48 6.83 -18.17 -0.48
N ARG A 49 5.94 -17.95 0.50
CA ARG A 49 4.49 -18.02 0.22
C ARG A 49 4.08 -16.97 -0.78
N GLY A 50 4.63 -15.75 -0.67
CA GLY A 50 4.40 -14.67 -1.62
C GLY A 50 4.83 -15.00 -3.04
N GLU A 51 6.01 -15.59 -3.21
CA GLU A 51 6.50 -16.08 -4.50
C GLU A 51 5.60 -17.17 -5.08
N ALA A 52 5.27 -18.18 -4.29
CA ALA A 52 4.37 -19.26 -4.70
C ALA A 52 3.00 -18.74 -5.11
N PHE A 53 2.43 -17.84 -4.31
CA PHE A 53 1.15 -17.19 -4.60
C PHE A 53 1.21 -16.36 -5.90
N PHE A 54 2.25 -15.55 -6.07
CA PHE A 54 2.43 -14.69 -7.24
C PHE A 54 2.53 -15.47 -8.56
N ASN A 55 3.13 -16.65 -8.49
CA ASN A 55 3.37 -17.52 -9.66
C ASN A 55 2.22 -18.50 -9.96
N ALA A 56 1.33 -18.75 -9.02
CA ALA A 56 0.23 -19.68 -9.19
C ALA A 56 -0.95 -19.06 -9.96
N SER A 57 -1.63 -19.86 -10.79
CA SER A 57 -2.84 -19.46 -11.51
C SER A 57 -4.12 -19.61 -10.67
N HIS A 58 -4.03 -20.21 -9.49
CA HIS A 58 -5.15 -20.38 -8.54
C HIS A 58 -6.41 -21.03 -9.16
N GLY A 59 -6.22 -21.88 -10.16
CA GLY A 59 -7.31 -22.49 -10.91
C GLY A 59 -7.89 -21.65 -12.04
N GLY A 60 -7.42 -20.42 -12.22
CA GLY A 60 -7.78 -19.54 -13.32
C GLY A 60 -6.82 -19.62 -14.52
N GLN A 61 -7.04 -18.75 -15.48
CA GLN A 61 -6.22 -18.65 -16.69
C GLN A 61 -4.89 -17.91 -16.43
N TRP A 62 -4.88 -16.96 -15.51
CA TRP A 62 -3.77 -16.05 -15.27
C TRP A 62 -3.19 -16.20 -13.86
N SER A 63 -1.91 -15.88 -13.73
CA SER A 63 -1.22 -15.61 -12.46
C SER A 63 -0.77 -14.14 -12.45
N CYS A 64 -0.32 -13.63 -11.32
CA CYS A 64 0.32 -12.31 -11.29
C CYS A 64 1.54 -12.27 -12.22
N ALA A 65 2.31 -13.37 -12.23
CA ALA A 65 3.48 -13.53 -13.08
C ALA A 65 3.16 -13.52 -14.59
N SER A 66 1.94 -13.87 -15.00
CA SER A 66 1.54 -13.86 -16.42
C SER A 66 1.68 -12.49 -17.06
N CYS A 67 1.46 -11.41 -16.29
CA CYS A 67 1.61 -10.04 -16.76
C CYS A 67 2.92 -9.39 -16.28
N HIS A 68 3.36 -9.72 -15.07
CA HIS A 68 4.47 -9.01 -14.41
C HIS A 68 5.83 -9.68 -14.59
N GLY A 69 5.87 -10.91 -15.12
CA GLY A 69 7.10 -11.69 -15.27
C GLY A 69 7.46 -12.50 -14.02
N LYS A 70 8.46 -13.38 -14.19
CA LYS A 70 8.94 -14.30 -13.16
C LYS A 70 10.47 -14.35 -13.19
N PRO A 71 11.17 -13.62 -12.29
CA PRO A 71 10.67 -12.64 -11.31
C PRO A 71 10.19 -11.33 -11.96
N PRO A 72 9.39 -10.51 -11.25
CA PRO A 72 8.84 -9.24 -11.77
C PRO A 72 9.84 -8.08 -11.65
N THR A 73 11.08 -8.30 -12.06
CA THR A 73 12.19 -7.34 -12.03
C THR A 73 12.38 -6.61 -13.36
N GLY A 74 11.77 -7.10 -14.43
CA GLY A 74 11.77 -6.49 -15.77
C GLY A 74 10.42 -5.89 -16.14
N THR A 75 10.37 -5.28 -17.33
CA THR A 75 9.10 -4.85 -17.93
C THR A 75 8.27 -6.07 -18.30
N GLY A 76 7.06 -6.15 -17.75
CA GLY A 76 6.07 -7.15 -18.14
C GLY A 76 5.17 -6.69 -19.27
N GLN A 77 4.17 -7.50 -19.57
CA GLN A 77 3.16 -7.24 -20.60
C GLN A 77 1.80 -7.77 -20.16
N HIS A 78 0.79 -6.92 -20.24
CA HIS A 78 -0.58 -7.33 -19.88
C HIS A 78 -1.05 -8.44 -20.83
N ALA A 79 -1.49 -9.56 -20.27
CA ALA A 79 -1.77 -10.78 -21.02
C ALA A 79 -2.82 -10.62 -22.13
N GLU A 80 -3.85 -9.80 -21.91
CA GLU A 80 -4.91 -9.59 -22.90
C GLU A 80 -4.65 -8.41 -23.83
N THR A 81 -4.15 -7.29 -23.28
CA THR A 81 -4.07 -6.03 -24.04
C THR A 81 -2.71 -5.78 -24.67
N GLY A 82 -1.70 -6.56 -24.32
CA GLY A 82 -0.32 -6.35 -24.76
C GLY A 82 0.36 -5.09 -24.22
N LYS A 83 -0.32 -4.32 -23.35
CA LYS A 83 0.25 -3.09 -22.75
C LYS A 83 1.44 -3.41 -21.86
N ARG A 84 2.47 -2.59 -21.95
CA ARG A 84 3.65 -2.72 -21.08
C ARG A 84 3.29 -2.46 -19.62
N VAL A 85 3.85 -3.28 -18.75
CA VAL A 85 3.69 -3.21 -17.30
C VAL A 85 5.07 -2.95 -16.68
N SER A 86 5.17 -1.92 -15.86
CA SER A 86 6.43 -1.58 -15.18
C SER A 86 6.86 -2.67 -14.20
N PRO A 87 8.16 -2.83 -13.93
CA PRO A 87 8.65 -3.75 -12.92
C PRO A 87 8.00 -3.48 -11.55
N LEU A 88 7.74 -4.55 -10.78
CA LEU A 88 7.17 -4.44 -9.43
C LEU A 88 8.23 -4.46 -8.33
N ALA A 89 9.42 -4.98 -8.61
CA ALA A 89 10.50 -5.01 -7.64
C ALA A 89 11.04 -3.60 -7.36
N PRO A 90 11.06 -3.12 -6.10
CA PRO A 90 11.58 -1.78 -5.77
C PRO A 90 13.04 -1.58 -6.16
N ALA A 91 13.84 -2.65 -6.15
CA ALA A 91 15.25 -2.59 -6.57
C ALA A 91 15.44 -2.20 -8.04
N THR A 92 14.50 -2.56 -8.91
CA THR A 92 14.56 -2.23 -10.36
C THR A 92 13.60 -1.11 -10.77
N ASN A 93 12.66 -0.77 -9.91
CA ASN A 93 11.71 0.33 -10.10
C ASN A 93 11.51 1.11 -8.79
N PRO A 94 12.29 2.16 -8.53
CA PRO A 94 12.17 2.95 -7.30
C PRO A 94 10.79 3.60 -7.07
N LYS A 95 9.94 3.66 -8.11
CA LYS A 95 8.55 4.16 -8.01
C LYS A 95 7.55 3.06 -7.67
N ALA A 96 7.98 1.79 -7.62
CA ALA A 96 7.10 0.70 -7.22
C ALA A 96 6.72 0.85 -5.74
N LEU A 97 5.47 0.57 -5.42
CA LEU A 97 4.93 0.54 -4.04
C LEU A 97 5.07 1.88 -3.26
N THR A 98 5.19 3.02 -3.96
CA THR A 98 5.36 4.35 -3.33
C THR A 98 4.05 5.12 -3.14
N SER A 99 2.90 4.52 -3.41
CA SER A 99 1.59 5.15 -3.22
C SER A 99 0.59 4.14 -2.67
N SER A 100 0.10 4.35 -1.45
CA SER A 100 -0.87 3.49 -0.78
C SER A 100 -2.14 3.31 -1.62
N ALA A 101 -2.67 4.40 -2.19
CA ALA A 101 -3.86 4.35 -3.03
C ALA A 101 -3.66 3.49 -4.29
N LYS A 102 -2.46 3.53 -4.89
CA LYS A 102 -2.13 2.68 -6.05
C LYS A 102 -1.96 1.22 -5.63
N VAL A 103 -1.29 0.94 -4.52
CA VAL A 103 -1.13 -0.42 -3.98
C VAL A 103 -2.49 -1.05 -3.71
N ASP A 104 -3.38 -0.36 -3.01
CA ASP A 104 -4.74 -0.83 -2.72
C ASP A 104 -5.55 -1.06 -3.99
N LYS A 105 -5.51 -0.10 -4.93
CA LYS A 105 -6.21 -0.21 -6.22
C LYS A 105 -5.76 -1.42 -7.01
N TRP A 106 -4.43 -1.62 -7.14
CA TRP A 106 -3.88 -2.67 -7.98
C TRP A 106 -4.04 -4.05 -7.33
N PHE A 107 -3.90 -4.19 -6.02
CA PHE A 107 -4.22 -5.45 -5.36
C PHE A 107 -5.69 -5.83 -5.57
N ARG A 108 -6.63 -4.91 -5.31
CA ARG A 108 -8.06 -5.19 -5.52
C ARG A 108 -8.35 -5.63 -6.95
N ARG A 109 -7.81 -4.92 -7.94
CA ARG A 109 -8.04 -5.24 -9.35
C ARG A 109 -7.39 -6.56 -9.75
N ASN A 110 -6.10 -6.71 -9.52
CA ASN A 110 -5.35 -7.87 -9.98
C ASN A 110 -5.76 -9.16 -9.23
N CYS A 111 -6.07 -9.06 -7.93
CA CYS A 111 -6.60 -10.21 -7.21
C CYS A 111 -7.96 -10.64 -7.77
N ASN A 112 -8.82 -9.69 -8.10
CA ASN A 112 -10.10 -10.02 -8.74
C ASN A 112 -9.90 -10.69 -10.12
N ASP A 113 -8.97 -10.19 -10.92
CA ASP A 113 -8.68 -10.73 -12.26
C ASP A 113 -8.09 -12.15 -12.20
N VAL A 114 -7.26 -12.46 -11.18
CA VAL A 114 -6.56 -13.74 -11.04
C VAL A 114 -7.32 -14.76 -10.19
N LEU A 115 -8.04 -14.31 -9.14
CA LEU A 115 -8.65 -15.15 -8.12
C LEU A 115 -10.18 -15.10 -8.13
N SER A 116 -10.78 -14.16 -8.87
CA SER A 116 -12.21 -13.81 -8.81
C SER A 116 -12.68 -13.41 -7.40
N ARG A 117 -11.75 -12.92 -6.57
CA ARG A 117 -11.99 -12.41 -5.22
C ARG A 117 -10.92 -11.40 -4.82
N GLU A 118 -11.11 -10.69 -3.73
CA GLU A 118 -10.04 -9.92 -3.12
C GLU A 118 -8.99 -10.84 -2.47
N CYS A 119 -7.73 -10.37 -2.49
CA CYS A 119 -6.68 -11.01 -1.71
C CYS A 119 -6.87 -10.71 -0.22
N THR A 120 -6.61 -11.70 0.62
CA THR A 120 -6.54 -11.51 2.07
C THR A 120 -5.37 -10.60 2.46
N ALA A 121 -5.40 -10.08 3.68
CA ALA A 121 -4.28 -9.28 4.20
C ALA A 121 -2.97 -10.08 4.24
N ALA A 122 -3.03 -11.37 4.57
CA ALA A 122 -1.87 -12.26 4.59
C ALA A 122 -1.28 -12.47 3.19
N GLU A 123 -2.10 -12.73 2.18
CA GLU A 123 -1.66 -12.86 0.78
C GLU A 123 -0.99 -11.58 0.28
N LYS A 124 -1.55 -10.40 0.61
CA LYS A 124 -0.95 -9.11 0.26
C LYS A 124 0.39 -8.90 0.96
N ALA A 125 0.48 -9.22 2.26
CA ALA A 125 1.72 -9.11 3.02
C ALA A 125 2.81 -10.04 2.46
N ASP A 126 2.47 -11.29 2.15
CA ASP A 126 3.40 -12.28 1.59
C ASP A 126 3.93 -11.83 0.22
N VAL A 127 3.06 -11.34 -0.67
CA VAL A 127 3.46 -10.80 -1.98
C VAL A 127 4.37 -9.57 -1.81
N LEU A 128 4.06 -8.66 -0.88
CA LEU A 128 4.90 -7.49 -0.62
C LEU A 128 6.28 -7.88 -0.07
N ALA A 129 6.34 -8.92 0.79
CA ALA A 129 7.61 -9.46 1.28
C ALA A 129 8.45 -10.06 0.15
N TYR A 130 7.82 -10.80 -0.76
CA TYR A 130 8.47 -11.33 -1.97
C TYR A 130 9.03 -10.21 -2.85
N LEU A 131 8.20 -9.24 -3.23
CA LEU A 131 8.61 -8.14 -4.11
C LEU A 131 9.72 -7.28 -3.49
N GLY A 132 9.65 -7.01 -2.20
CA GLY A 132 10.66 -6.24 -1.47
C GLY A 132 12.01 -6.95 -1.32
N GLY A 133 12.04 -8.27 -1.40
CA GLY A 133 13.25 -9.09 -1.33
C GLY A 133 13.99 -9.29 -2.66
N LEU A 134 13.37 -8.94 -3.78
CA LEU A 134 13.97 -9.08 -5.12
C LEU A 134 15.10 -8.06 -5.33
N LYS A 135 16.14 -8.49 -6.06
CA LYS A 135 17.33 -7.71 -6.41
C LYS A 135 17.35 -7.35 -7.90
#